data_1b556988e88d6db92a43d8a12d8b6309
#
_entry.id   1b556988e88d6db92a43d8a12d8b6309
#
_cell.length_a   1.000
_cell.length_b   1.000
_cell.length_c   1.000
_cell.angle_alpha   90.00
_cell.angle_beta   90.00
_cell.angle_gamma   90.00
#
_symmetry.space_group_name_H-M   'P 1'
#
loop_
_entity.id
_entity.type
_entity.pdbx_description
1 polymer ?
#
loop_
_entity_poly.entity_id
_entity_poly.type
_entity_poly.pdbx_seq_one_letter_code
_entity_poly.pdbx_strand_id
1 'polypeptide(L)'
;MEHTFEDIEVKRNAIPLLADTLRRKRRRCMIGMGAMTDPYIPLELELGHVRQALALIYEHGFGATLITKSNRILRDIDLLEKINKRAKCVVQMTLTTYDEALCRKIEPNVCTTRERFEVLKQLRDAGIPTVVWLAPILPWINDTEENISGILNLCIQAKVYGVLCFGMGLTLREGNREYFYAQLDRLFPGLKERYMRRYRNQYIIDSPNSGHLMRLFHQTCGKHGIVHSKEQIF
;
A
#
# COMPACT_ATOMS: atom_id res chain seq x y z
N MET A 1 -4.35 24.39 7.85
CA MET A 1 -3.69 24.31 6.53
C MET A 1 -4.76 24.51 5.49
N GLU A 2 -4.67 25.59 4.73
CA GLU A 2 -5.65 25.94 3.68
C GLU A 2 -5.26 25.34 2.31
N HIS A 3 -4.79 24.11 2.29
CA HIS A 3 -4.44 23.42 1.04
C HIS A 3 -5.58 22.49 0.63
N THR A 4 -5.92 22.49 -0.65
CA THR A 4 -6.84 21.52 -1.21
C THR A 4 -6.18 20.14 -1.25
N PHE A 5 -6.98 19.08 -1.36
CA PHE A 5 -6.46 17.70 -1.46
C PHE A 5 -5.53 17.51 -2.68
N GLU A 6 -5.65 18.36 -3.68
CA GLU A 6 -4.88 18.31 -4.94
C GLU A 6 -3.58 19.10 -4.89
N ASP A 7 -3.37 19.92 -3.86
CA ASP A 7 -2.14 20.69 -3.70
C ASP A 7 -1.00 19.78 -3.23
N ILE A 8 0.06 19.71 -4.02
CA ILE A 8 1.23 18.92 -3.72
C ILE A 8 2.37 19.82 -3.29
N GLU A 9 2.80 19.69 -2.04
CA GLU A 9 3.98 20.36 -1.52
C GLU A 9 5.23 19.50 -1.68
N VAL A 10 6.27 20.03 -2.32
CA VAL A 10 7.56 19.36 -2.50
C VAL A 10 8.59 19.88 -1.52
N LYS A 11 9.09 19.01 -0.66
CA LYS A 11 10.19 19.33 0.25
C LYS A 11 11.53 19.33 -0.49
N ARG A 12 11.96 20.50 -0.98
CA ARG A 12 13.16 20.67 -1.82
C ARG A 12 14.47 20.17 -1.19
N ASN A 13 14.59 20.24 0.13
CA ASN A 13 15.78 19.80 0.86
C ASN A 13 15.67 18.36 1.41
N ALA A 14 14.74 17.56 0.94
CA ALA A 14 14.54 16.20 1.45
C ALA A 14 15.78 15.32 1.24
N ILE A 15 16.39 15.36 0.07
CA ILE A 15 17.55 14.54 -0.26
C ILE A 15 18.81 14.92 0.54
N PRO A 16 19.24 16.20 0.62
CA PRO A 16 20.34 16.60 1.52
C PRO A 16 20.11 16.22 2.99
N LEU A 17 18.90 16.41 3.51
CA LEU A 17 18.55 16.01 4.87
C LEU A 17 18.64 14.50 5.09
N LEU A 18 18.22 13.72 4.12
CA LEU A 18 18.35 12.26 4.17
C LEU A 18 19.82 11.86 4.20
N ALA A 19 20.65 12.40 3.30
CA ALA A 19 22.08 12.12 3.24
C ALA A 19 22.78 12.40 4.58
N ASP A 20 22.52 13.57 5.19
CA ASP A 20 23.07 13.93 6.49
C ASP A 20 22.60 12.98 7.61
N THR A 21 21.32 12.61 7.58
CA THR A 21 20.74 11.71 8.57
C THR A 21 21.37 10.31 8.46
N LEU A 22 21.50 9.75 7.26
CA LEU A 22 22.06 8.42 7.04
C LEU A 22 23.55 8.37 7.44
N ARG A 23 24.32 9.45 7.16
CA ARG A 23 25.73 9.58 7.55
C ARG A 23 25.93 9.54 9.07
N ARG A 24 25.05 10.18 9.83
CA ARG A 24 25.15 10.28 11.31
C ARG A 24 24.59 9.07 12.03
N LYS A 25 23.77 8.24 11.36
CA LYS A 25 23.06 7.13 11.99
C LYS A 25 24.01 5.96 12.29
N ARG A 26 24.21 5.66 13.56
CA ARG A 26 25.16 4.62 14.02
C ARG A 26 24.66 3.19 13.76
N ARG A 27 23.34 2.95 13.83
CA ARG A 27 22.74 1.63 13.61
C ARG A 27 22.04 1.59 12.26
N ARG A 28 22.31 0.55 11.47
CA ARG A 28 21.58 0.31 10.23
C ARG A 28 20.16 -0.16 10.55
N CYS A 29 19.23 0.27 9.75
CA CYS A 29 17.82 -0.10 9.85
C CYS A 29 17.20 -0.09 8.45
N MET A 30 15.96 -0.48 8.34
CA MET A 30 15.18 -0.35 7.12
C MET A 30 14.56 1.06 7.08
N ILE A 31 14.71 1.74 5.95
CA ILE A 31 14.12 3.06 5.70
C ILE A 31 12.78 2.86 5.00
N GLY A 32 11.71 3.36 5.62
CA GLY A 32 10.35 3.23 5.08
C GLY A 32 9.90 4.46 4.28
N MET A 33 9.26 4.24 3.14
CA MET A 33 8.64 5.28 2.30
C MET A 33 7.21 4.87 1.92
N GLY A 34 6.31 5.84 1.76
CA GLY A 34 4.95 5.59 1.25
C GLY A 34 3.86 5.44 2.30
N ALA A 35 4.15 5.62 3.59
CA ALA A 35 3.15 5.47 4.66
C ALA A 35 2.08 6.58 4.66
N MET A 36 2.43 7.78 4.21
CA MET A 36 1.51 8.93 4.19
C MET A 36 1.08 9.32 2.77
N THR A 37 2.03 9.33 1.84
CA THR A 37 1.81 9.66 0.43
C THR A 37 2.53 8.62 -0.41
N ASP A 38 1.93 8.18 -1.52
CA ASP A 38 2.59 7.26 -2.44
C ASP A 38 3.89 7.89 -2.98
N PRO A 39 5.04 7.24 -2.85
CA PRO A 39 6.31 7.81 -3.31
C PRO A 39 6.40 7.89 -4.84
N TYR A 40 5.57 7.16 -5.58
CA TYR A 40 5.57 7.12 -7.04
C TYR A 40 4.39 7.86 -7.68
N ILE A 41 4.03 9.04 -7.14
CA ILE A 41 3.10 9.96 -7.78
C ILE A 41 3.65 10.42 -9.15
N PRO A 42 2.81 10.92 -10.08
CA PRO A 42 3.28 11.37 -11.41
C PRO A 42 4.46 12.35 -11.37
N LEU A 43 4.45 13.29 -10.43
CA LEU A 43 5.51 14.30 -10.26
C LEU A 43 6.89 13.70 -9.95
N GLU A 44 6.96 12.47 -9.42
CA GLU A 44 8.22 11.78 -9.16
C GLU A 44 9.01 11.46 -10.45
N LEU A 45 8.34 11.39 -11.59
CA LEU A 45 9.03 11.22 -12.89
C LEU A 45 9.94 12.42 -13.23
N GLU A 46 9.56 13.60 -12.78
CA GLU A 46 10.31 14.84 -12.97
C GLU A 46 11.32 15.07 -11.84
N LEU A 47 10.92 14.84 -10.61
CA LEU A 47 11.74 15.13 -9.42
C LEU A 47 12.85 14.10 -9.19
N GLY A 48 12.59 12.82 -9.43
CA GLY A 48 13.53 11.74 -9.18
C GLY A 48 13.97 11.60 -7.72
N HIS A 49 13.18 12.10 -6.76
CA HIS A 49 13.53 12.08 -5.35
C HIS A 49 13.60 10.67 -4.77
N VAL A 50 12.68 9.78 -5.17
CA VAL A 50 12.68 8.38 -4.71
C VAL A 50 13.94 7.67 -5.19
N ARG A 51 14.32 7.83 -6.47
CA ARG A 51 15.54 7.24 -7.01
C ARG A 51 16.78 7.75 -6.30
N GLN A 52 16.88 9.06 -6.04
CA GLN A 52 17.99 9.66 -5.29
C GLN A 52 18.04 9.13 -3.83
N ALA A 53 16.87 9.01 -3.19
CA ALA A 53 16.79 8.45 -1.84
C ALA A 53 17.25 6.99 -1.80
N LEU A 54 16.83 6.16 -2.77
CA LEU A 54 17.27 4.76 -2.89
C LEU A 54 18.78 4.65 -3.12
N ALA A 55 19.36 5.53 -3.94
CA ALA A 55 20.82 5.57 -4.15
C ALA A 55 21.56 5.84 -2.83
N LEU A 56 21.13 6.84 -2.06
CA LEU A 56 21.70 7.15 -0.75
C LEU A 56 21.53 5.99 0.25
N ILE A 57 20.36 5.36 0.28
CA ILE A 57 20.09 4.18 1.12
C ILE A 57 21.07 3.06 0.78
N TYR A 58 21.28 2.78 -0.51
CA TYR A 58 22.24 1.80 -0.98
C TYR A 58 23.68 2.16 -0.58
N GLU A 59 24.13 3.38 -0.87
CA GLU A 59 25.48 3.86 -0.58
C GLU A 59 25.83 3.74 0.90
N HIS A 60 24.89 4.10 1.75
CA HIS A 60 25.08 4.03 3.21
C HIS A 60 24.77 2.66 3.82
N GLY A 61 24.40 1.64 3.04
CA GLY A 61 24.17 0.26 3.50
C GLY A 61 22.95 0.09 4.40
N PHE A 62 21.89 0.87 4.17
CA PHE A 62 20.61 0.69 4.84
C PHE A 62 19.69 -0.22 4.01
N GLY A 63 18.69 -0.83 4.67
CA GLY A 63 17.60 -1.50 3.99
C GLY A 63 16.52 -0.51 3.54
N ALA A 64 15.63 -0.94 2.64
CA ALA A 64 14.51 -0.14 2.15
C ALA A 64 13.18 -0.90 2.23
N THR A 65 12.11 -0.19 2.54
CA THR A 65 10.75 -0.66 2.30
C THR A 65 9.88 0.46 1.76
N LEU A 66 9.08 0.13 0.74
CA LEU A 66 8.23 1.11 0.05
C LEU A 66 6.81 0.57 -0.05
N ILE A 67 5.83 1.44 0.21
CA ILE A 67 4.41 1.13 -0.03
C ILE A 67 3.96 1.96 -1.23
N THR A 68 3.35 1.29 -2.22
CA THR A 68 2.87 2.00 -3.43
C THR A 68 1.66 1.30 -4.06
N LYS A 69 0.93 2.03 -4.88
CA LYS A 69 -0.09 1.56 -5.82
C LYS A 69 0.34 1.74 -7.28
N SER A 70 1.61 2.10 -7.51
CA SER A 70 2.12 2.53 -8.82
C SER A 70 3.05 1.51 -9.45
N ASN A 71 2.92 1.30 -10.76
CA ASN A 71 3.87 0.51 -11.56
C ASN A 71 5.20 1.26 -11.83
N ARG A 72 5.27 2.57 -11.53
CA ARG A 72 6.49 3.38 -11.69
C ARG A 72 7.65 2.90 -10.83
N ILE A 73 7.39 2.12 -9.79
CA ILE A 73 8.44 1.49 -8.96
C ILE A 73 9.40 0.62 -9.79
N LEU A 74 8.94 0.08 -10.92
CA LEU A 74 9.77 -0.73 -11.83
C LEU A 74 10.93 0.07 -12.45
N ARG A 75 10.83 1.40 -12.52
CA ARG A 75 11.93 2.27 -12.93
C ARG A 75 13.17 2.08 -12.06
N ASP A 76 12.98 1.77 -10.79
CA ASP A 76 14.03 1.72 -9.78
C ASP A 76 14.39 0.29 -9.35
N ILE A 77 13.96 -0.73 -10.13
CA ILE A 77 14.17 -2.15 -9.81
C ILE A 77 15.66 -2.50 -9.64
N ASP A 78 16.54 -1.85 -10.41
CA ASP A 78 17.99 -2.01 -10.34
C ASP A 78 18.57 -1.61 -8.98
N LEU A 79 18.07 -0.52 -8.39
CA LEU A 79 18.47 -0.08 -7.05
C LEU A 79 17.85 -0.96 -5.95
N LEU A 80 16.60 -1.36 -6.11
CA LEU A 80 15.92 -2.25 -5.17
C LEU A 80 16.63 -3.61 -5.08
N GLU A 81 17.07 -4.17 -6.21
CA GLU A 81 17.89 -5.38 -6.22
C GLU A 81 19.24 -5.20 -5.49
N LYS A 82 19.95 -4.10 -5.79
CA LYS A 82 21.24 -3.81 -5.14
C LYS A 82 21.07 -3.66 -3.62
N ILE A 83 20.03 -2.96 -3.18
CA ILE A 83 19.72 -2.81 -1.76
C ILE A 83 19.39 -4.17 -1.16
N ASN A 84 18.59 -5.00 -1.84
CA ASN A 84 18.20 -6.31 -1.33
C ASN A 84 19.39 -7.26 -1.18
N LYS A 85 20.37 -7.20 -2.09
CA LYS A 85 21.60 -7.99 -2.03
C LYS A 85 22.55 -7.54 -0.90
N ARG A 86 22.53 -6.24 -0.56
CA ARG A 86 23.45 -5.66 0.44
C ARG A 86 22.90 -5.63 1.86
N ALA A 87 21.61 -5.39 1.98
CA ALA A 87 20.90 -5.28 3.24
C ALA A 87 19.57 -6.06 3.13
N LYS A 88 18.44 -5.41 3.25
CA LYS A 88 17.10 -5.99 3.03
C LYS A 88 16.26 -4.99 2.25
N CYS A 89 15.51 -5.46 1.26
CA CYS A 89 14.50 -4.66 0.57
C CYS A 89 13.17 -5.38 0.60
N VAL A 90 12.09 -4.69 0.97
CA VAL A 90 10.73 -5.22 0.94
C VAL A 90 9.83 -4.23 0.24
N VAL A 91 9.24 -4.62 -0.88
CA VAL A 91 8.26 -3.79 -1.58
C VAL A 91 6.86 -4.20 -1.16
N GLN A 92 6.07 -3.22 -0.75
CA GLN A 92 4.69 -3.39 -0.34
C GLN A 92 3.77 -2.82 -1.43
N MET A 93 2.91 -3.66 -1.98
CA MET A 93 1.91 -3.26 -2.98
C MET A 93 0.51 -3.33 -2.37
N THR A 94 -0.22 -2.23 -2.42
CA THR A 94 -1.60 -2.23 -1.91
C THR A 94 -2.54 -2.90 -2.91
N LEU A 95 -3.26 -3.94 -2.48
CA LEU A 95 -4.36 -4.56 -3.22
C LEU A 95 -5.60 -4.60 -2.33
N THR A 96 -6.70 -4.01 -2.76
CA THR A 96 -7.93 -3.91 -1.96
C THR A 96 -9.16 -4.44 -2.70
N THR A 97 -9.12 -4.49 -4.03
CA THR A 97 -10.28 -4.76 -4.86
C THR A 97 -9.90 -5.70 -6.01
N TYR A 98 -10.50 -6.90 -6.03
CA TYR A 98 -10.24 -7.90 -7.06
C TYR A 98 -10.89 -7.56 -8.40
N ASP A 99 -12.13 -7.06 -8.35
CA ASP A 99 -12.86 -6.64 -9.55
C ASP A 99 -12.27 -5.39 -10.16
N GLU A 100 -11.86 -5.46 -11.42
CA GLU A 100 -11.20 -4.37 -12.14
C GLU A 100 -12.11 -3.16 -12.38
N ALA A 101 -13.40 -3.36 -12.62
CA ALA A 101 -14.35 -2.27 -12.85
C ALA A 101 -14.58 -1.51 -11.55
N LEU A 102 -14.75 -2.22 -10.45
CA LEU A 102 -14.86 -1.64 -9.12
C LEU A 102 -13.54 -0.94 -8.73
N CYS A 103 -12.38 -1.55 -9.00
CA CYS A 103 -11.08 -0.95 -8.74
C CYS A 103 -10.96 0.42 -9.43
N ARG A 104 -11.25 0.51 -10.74
CA ARG A 104 -11.23 1.78 -11.47
C ARG A 104 -12.25 2.80 -10.93
N LYS A 105 -13.38 2.32 -10.42
CA LYS A 105 -14.42 3.17 -9.86
C LYS A 105 -14.00 3.83 -8.56
N ILE A 106 -13.34 3.10 -7.66
CA ILE A 106 -12.96 3.60 -6.31
C ILE A 106 -11.52 4.12 -6.22
N GLU A 107 -10.65 3.73 -7.16
CA GLU A 107 -9.25 4.15 -7.22
C GLU A 107 -8.88 4.64 -8.65
N PRO A 108 -9.54 5.69 -9.19
CA PRO A 108 -9.45 6.06 -10.60
C PRO A 108 -8.06 6.56 -11.06
N ASN A 109 -7.23 7.05 -10.14
CA ASN A 109 -5.97 7.75 -10.46
C ASN A 109 -4.72 6.91 -10.20
N VAL A 110 -4.87 5.61 -9.98
CA VAL A 110 -3.75 4.69 -9.71
C VAL A 110 -3.86 3.44 -10.57
N CYS A 111 -2.80 2.63 -10.60
CA CYS A 111 -2.81 1.36 -11.32
C CYS A 111 -3.93 0.45 -10.84
N THR A 112 -4.52 -0.31 -11.75
CA THR A 112 -5.53 -1.32 -11.44
C THR A 112 -4.90 -2.49 -10.68
N THR A 113 -5.74 -3.34 -10.10
CA THR A 113 -5.28 -4.54 -9.40
C THR A 113 -4.47 -5.45 -10.30
N ARG A 114 -4.86 -5.61 -11.57
CA ARG A 114 -4.13 -6.42 -12.54
C ARG A 114 -2.76 -5.83 -12.87
N GLU A 115 -2.66 -4.54 -13.06
CA GLU A 115 -1.38 -3.87 -13.29
C GLU A 115 -0.45 -4.01 -12.08
N ARG A 116 -0.97 -3.87 -10.86
CA ARG A 116 -0.20 -4.08 -9.61
C ARG A 116 0.23 -5.55 -9.47
N PHE A 117 -0.60 -6.50 -9.87
CA PHE A 117 -0.25 -7.92 -9.90
C PHE A 117 0.94 -8.21 -10.84
N GLU A 118 0.96 -7.59 -12.02
CA GLU A 118 2.11 -7.72 -12.93
C GLU A 118 3.40 -7.14 -12.32
N VAL A 119 3.30 -6.02 -11.59
CA VAL A 119 4.44 -5.46 -10.84
C VAL A 119 4.96 -6.45 -9.79
N LEU A 120 4.07 -7.08 -9.03
CA LEU A 120 4.46 -8.10 -8.03
C LEU A 120 5.25 -9.25 -8.65
N LYS A 121 4.84 -9.72 -9.84
CA LYS A 121 5.57 -10.78 -10.56
C LYS A 121 6.96 -10.33 -10.99
N GLN A 122 7.10 -9.14 -11.55
CA GLN A 122 8.38 -8.61 -12.00
C GLN A 122 9.35 -8.41 -10.81
N LEU A 123 8.86 -7.89 -9.69
CA LEU A 123 9.66 -7.76 -8.47
C LEU A 123 10.11 -9.13 -7.91
N ARG A 124 9.21 -10.12 -7.90
CA ARG A 124 9.55 -11.50 -7.54
C ARG A 124 10.65 -12.05 -8.44
N ASP A 125 10.51 -11.88 -9.76
CA ASP A 125 11.46 -12.41 -10.74
C ASP A 125 12.84 -11.74 -10.62
N ALA A 126 12.87 -10.49 -10.12
CA ALA A 126 14.08 -9.78 -9.70
C ALA A 126 14.59 -10.21 -8.30
N GLY A 127 13.97 -11.19 -7.65
CA GLY A 127 14.37 -11.67 -6.33
C GLY A 127 14.08 -10.70 -5.17
N ILE A 128 13.20 -9.72 -5.38
CA ILE A 128 12.82 -8.73 -4.36
C ILE A 128 11.61 -9.25 -3.59
N PRO A 129 11.69 -9.42 -2.26
CA PRO A 129 10.55 -9.79 -1.44
C PRO A 129 9.40 -8.80 -1.57
N THR A 130 8.21 -9.32 -1.90
CA THR A 130 7.00 -8.52 -2.06
C THR A 130 5.99 -8.82 -0.96
N VAL A 131 5.31 -7.79 -0.49
CA VAL A 131 4.25 -7.88 0.50
C VAL A 131 3.02 -7.18 -0.04
N VAL A 132 1.85 -7.79 0.11
CA VAL A 132 0.59 -7.13 -0.22
C VAL A 132 0.02 -6.47 1.02
N TRP A 133 -0.37 -5.19 0.88
CA TRP A 133 -1.11 -4.45 1.89
C TRP A 133 -2.61 -4.55 1.57
N LEU A 134 -3.32 -5.36 2.33
CA LEU A 134 -4.75 -5.63 2.17
C LEU A 134 -5.57 -4.68 3.05
N ALA A 135 -5.52 -3.38 2.75
CA ALA A 135 -6.27 -2.32 3.43
C ALA A 135 -6.26 -1.03 2.57
N PRO A 136 -7.34 -0.24 2.61
CA PRO A 136 -8.59 -0.45 3.35
C PRO A 136 -9.55 -1.43 2.67
N ILE A 137 -10.42 -2.06 3.46
CA ILE A 137 -11.59 -2.81 2.98
C ILE A 137 -12.83 -2.00 3.33
N LEU A 138 -13.62 -1.68 2.31
CA LEU A 138 -14.76 -0.78 2.41
C LEU A 138 -16.04 -1.57 2.67
N PRO A 139 -16.70 -1.43 3.84
CA PRO A 139 -17.97 -2.09 4.15
C PRO A 139 -19.02 -1.93 3.04
N TRP A 140 -19.68 -3.02 2.66
CA TRP A 140 -20.71 -3.11 1.61
C TRP A 140 -20.25 -2.73 0.19
N ILE A 141 -18.94 -2.59 -0.04
CA ILE A 141 -18.37 -2.29 -1.36
C ILE A 141 -17.45 -3.42 -1.82
N ASN A 142 -16.38 -3.69 -1.07
CA ASN A 142 -15.41 -4.74 -1.40
C ASN A 142 -15.13 -5.69 -0.21
N ASP A 143 -15.96 -5.66 0.83
CA ASP A 143 -15.91 -6.54 2.00
C ASP A 143 -16.62 -7.88 1.76
N THR A 144 -16.34 -8.52 0.63
CA THR A 144 -16.94 -9.80 0.22
C THR A 144 -15.91 -10.93 0.23
N GLU A 145 -16.38 -12.15 0.42
CA GLU A 145 -15.54 -13.35 0.35
C GLU A 145 -14.89 -13.50 -1.03
N GLU A 146 -15.62 -13.20 -2.09
CA GLU A 146 -15.12 -13.23 -3.46
C GLU A 146 -13.94 -12.26 -3.65
N ASN A 147 -14.06 -11.02 -3.15
CA ASN A 147 -13.00 -10.03 -3.23
C ASN A 147 -11.75 -10.49 -2.48
N ILE A 148 -11.89 -10.92 -1.24
CA ILE A 148 -10.74 -11.34 -0.41
C ILE A 148 -10.08 -12.59 -0.99
N SER A 149 -10.87 -13.60 -1.38
CA SER A 149 -10.36 -14.83 -2.02
C SER A 149 -9.67 -14.52 -3.35
N GLY A 150 -10.25 -13.64 -4.17
CA GLY A 150 -9.66 -13.22 -5.44
C GLY A 150 -8.30 -12.58 -5.25
N ILE A 151 -8.17 -11.63 -4.31
CA ILE A 151 -6.88 -10.97 -3.98
C ILE A 151 -5.87 -11.99 -3.43
N LEU A 152 -6.27 -12.86 -2.52
CA LEU A 152 -5.38 -13.89 -1.96
C LEU A 152 -4.91 -14.87 -3.04
N ASN A 153 -5.74 -15.22 -4.00
CA ASN A 153 -5.35 -16.04 -5.16
C ASN A 153 -4.30 -15.34 -6.03
N LEU A 154 -4.42 -14.01 -6.25
CA LEU A 154 -3.37 -13.24 -6.91
C LEU A 154 -2.07 -13.26 -6.10
N CYS A 155 -2.13 -13.13 -4.79
CA CYS A 155 -0.97 -13.23 -3.91
C CYS A 155 -0.26 -14.58 -4.02
N ILE A 156 -1.02 -15.68 -4.04
CA ILE A 156 -0.51 -17.05 -4.22
C ILE A 156 0.18 -17.19 -5.60
N GLN A 157 -0.46 -16.75 -6.67
CA GLN A 157 0.08 -16.80 -8.04
C GLN A 157 1.35 -15.95 -8.19
N ALA A 158 1.37 -14.76 -7.59
CA ALA A 158 2.56 -13.90 -7.58
C ALA A 158 3.66 -14.42 -6.65
N LYS A 159 3.38 -15.44 -5.82
CA LYS A 159 4.30 -15.96 -4.79
C LYS A 159 4.81 -14.85 -3.88
N VAL A 160 3.91 -13.99 -3.40
CA VAL A 160 4.29 -12.92 -2.49
C VAL A 160 4.88 -13.49 -1.20
N TYR A 161 5.85 -12.79 -0.62
CA TYR A 161 6.45 -13.17 0.66
C TYR A 161 5.43 -13.08 1.81
N GLY A 162 4.60 -12.05 1.79
CA GLY A 162 3.60 -11.87 2.85
C GLY A 162 2.42 -11.01 2.45
N VAL A 163 1.41 -11.02 3.33
CA VAL A 163 0.22 -10.14 3.23
C VAL A 163 -0.02 -9.50 4.59
N LEU A 164 -0.12 -8.17 4.63
CA LEU A 164 -0.47 -7.41 5.82
C LEU A 164 -1.94 -7.01 5.79
N CYS A 165 -2.68 -7.43 6.80
CA CYS A 165 -4.05 -7.03 7.04
C CYS A 165 -4.26 -6.80 8.54
N PHE A 166 -4.61 -5.58 8.93
CA PHE A 166 -4.83 -5.20 10.34
C PHE A 166 -6.31 -5.18 10.72
N GLY A 167 -7.18 -5.63 9.84
CA GLY A 167 -8.62 -5.69 9.99
C GLY A 167 -9.33 -5.42 8.67
N MET A 168 -10.57 -5.90 8.55
CA MET A 168 -11.40 -5.69 7.37
C MET A 168 -12.25 -4.43 7.55
N GLY A 169 -11.63 -3.28 7.25
CA GLY A 169 -12.27 -1.99 7.46
C GLY A 169 -11.42 -0.82 6.99
N LEU A 170 -11.77 0.38 7.45
CA LEU A 170 -11.05 1.63 7.16
C LEU A 170 -11.04 2.56 8.35
N THR A 171 -10.23 3.62 8.28
CA THR A 171 -10.25 4.71 9.25
C THR A 171 -10.77 5.99 8.59
N LEU A 172 -11.68 6.69 9.27
CA LEU A 172 -12.23 7.96 8.83
C LEU A 172 -11.77 9.10 9.75
N ARG A 173 -10.68 9.75 9.33
CA ARG A 173 -10.17 10.97 9.98
C ARG A 173 -11.05 12.16 9.59
N GLU A 174 -10.96 13.23 10.37
CA GLU A 174 -11.49 14.53 9.98
C GLU A 174 -10.91 14.96 8.63
N GLY A 175 -11.70 15.56 7.76
CA GLY A 175 -11.35 15.88 6.38
C GLY A 175 -11.52 14.68 5.43
N ASN A 176 -10.94 13.51 5.76
CA ASN A 176 -11.13 12.31 4.95
C ASN A 176 -12.55 11.77 5.00
N ARG A 177 -13.25 11.93 6.12
CA ARG A 177 -14.65 11.50 6.28
C ARG A 177 -15.57 12.23 5.33
N GLU A 178 -15.43 13.54 5.27
CA GLU A 178 -16.26 14.41 4.43
C GLU A 178 -16.05 14.06 2.96
N TYR A 179 -14.80 13.91 2.53
CA TYR A 179 -14.46 13.48 1.18
C TYR A 179 -15.02 12.09 0.87
N PHE A 180 -14.82 11.12 1.76
CA PHE A 180 -15.31 9.75 1.58
C PHE A 180 -16.85 9.73 1.44
N TYR A 181 -17.58 10.46 2.28
CA TYR A 181 -19.04 10.52 2.21
C TYR A 181 -19.53 11.22 0.94
N ALA A 182 -18.85 12.23 0.45
CA ALA A 182 -19.16 12.85 -0.84
C ALA A 182 -18.95 11.87 -2.00
N GLN A 183 -17.89 11.04 -1.94
CA GLN A 183 -17.67 9.99 -2.94
C GLN A 183 -18.72 8.87 -2.85
N LEU A 184 -19.18 8.49 -1.65
CA LEU A 184 -20.26 7.53 -1.50
C LEU A 184 -21.55 8.03 -2.16
N ASP A 185 -21.95 9.30 -1.93
CA ASP A 185 -23.12 9.88 -2.57
C ASP A 185 -23.04 9.83 -4.10
N ARG A 186 -21.86 10.11 -4.64
CA ARG A 186 -21.62 10.12 -6.10
C ARG A 186 -21.60 8.72 -6.71
N LEU A 187 -20.94 7.76 -6.07
CA LEU A 187 -20.61 6.46 -6.66
C LEU A 187 -21.54 5.33 -6.22
N PHE A 188 -22.13 5.46 -5.03
CA PHE A 188 -22.93 4.42 -4.39
C PHE A 188 -24.14 5.02 -3.67
N PRO A 189 -25.14 5.52 -4.41
CA PRO A 189 -26.33 6.20 -3.85
C PRO A 189 -26.97 5.39 -2.72
N GLY A 190 -27.31 6.06 -1.61
CA GLY A 190 -27.92 5.45 -0.41
C GLY A 190 -26.94 4.77 0.55
N LEU A 191 -25.68 4.62 0.17
CA LEU A 191 -24.70 3.95 1.03
C LEU A 191 -24.19 4.88 2.16
N LYS A 192 -24.10 6.18 1.90
CA LYS A 192 -23.69 7.16 2.91
C LYS A 192 -24.58 7.13 4.15
N GLU A 193 -25.92 7.13 3.95
CA GLU A 193 -26.89 7.07 5.05
C GLU A 193 -26.72 5.77 5.87
N ARG A 194 -26.38 4.65 5.20
CA ARG A 194 -26.10 3.38 5.85
C ARG A 194 -24.85 3.47 6.71
N TYR A 195 -23.76 4.09 6.20
CA TYR A 195 -22.55 4.37 6.97
C TYR A 195 -22.83 5.25 8.19
N MET A 196 -23.50 6.39 7.99
CA MET A 196 -23.83 7.33 9.06
C MET A 196 -24.68 6.67 10.16
N ARG A 197 -25.68 5.88 9.79
CA ARG A 197 -26.55 5.16 10.73
C ARG A 197 -25.77 4.11 11.53
N ARG A 198 -24.88 3.35 10.86
CA ARG A 198 -24.16 2.24 11.47
C ARG A 198 -23.00 2.71 12.31
N TYR A 199 -22.19 3.65 11.81
CA TYR A 199 -20.88 3.98 12.37
C TYR A 199 -20.85 5.35 13.05
N ARG A 200 -21.81 6.21 12.81
CA ARG A 200 -21.87 7.57 13.39
C ARG A 200 -20.53 8.29 13.22
N ASN A 201 -19.89 8.71 14.32
CA ASN A 201 -18.60 9.43 14.34
C ASN A 201 -17.41 8.53 14.69
N GLN A 202 -17.56 7.20 14.55
CA GLN A 202 -16.44 6.29 14.84
C GLN A 202 -15.25 6.58 13.93
N TYR A 203 -14.05 6.51 14.50
CA TYR A 203 -12.80 6.66 13.75
C TYR A 203 -12.45 5.38 12.98
N ILE A 204 -12.57 4.22 13.64
CA ILE A 204 -12.36 2.90 13.04
C ILE A 204 -13.71 2.37 12.57
N ILE A 205 -13.76 1.99 11.31
CA ILE A 205 -14.95 1.45 10.64
C ILE A 205 -14.63 0.00 10.26
N ASP A 206 -15.16 -0.94 11.00
CA ASP A 206 -15.03 -2.36 10.67
C ASP A 206 -16.19 -2.86 9.81
N SER A 207 -15.87 -3.71 8.85
CA SER A 207 -16.88 -4.44 8.09
C SER A 207 -17.76 -5.28 9.00
N PRO A 208 -19.08 -5.32 8.77
CA PRO A 208 -19.95 -6.31 9.44
C PRO A 208 -19.50 -7.76 9.26
N ASN A 209 -18.77 -8.05 8.18
CA ASN A 209 -18.24 -9.36 7.84
C ASN A 209 -16.80 -9.58 8.35
N SER A 210 -16.21 -8.63 9.07
CA SER A 210 -14.81 -8.62 9.45
C SER A 210 -14.34 -9.93 10.07
N GLY A 211 -15.09 -10.50 11.01
CA GLY A 211 -14.74 -11.73 11.68
C GLY A 211 -14.66 -12.95 10.73
N HIS A 212 -15.58 -13.05 9.76
CA HIS A 212 -15.57 -14.10 8.75
C HIS A 212 -14.40 -13.92 7.78
N LEU A 213 -14.23 -12.71 7.25
CA LEU A 213 -13.18 -12.40 6.27
C LEU A 213 -11.77 -12.53 6.87
N MET A 214 -11.60 -12.18 8.14
CA MET A 214 -10.32 -12.38 8.84
C MET A 214 -10.00 -13.88 9.03
N ARG A 215 -11.00 -14.72 9.33
CA ARG A 215 -10.77 -16.19 9.38
C ARG A 215 -10.37 -16.73 8.03
N LEU A 216 -11.06 -16.34 6.95
CA LEU A 216 -10.70 -16.70 5.57
C LEU A 216 -9.26 -16.29 5.24
N PHE A 217 -8.89 -15.06 5.57
CA PHE A 217 -7.54 -14.52 5.39
C PHE A 217 -6.49 -15.37 6.10
N HIS A 218 -6.64 -15.62 7.40
CA HIS A 218 -5.67 -16.40 8.18
C HIS A 218 -5.58 -17.85 7.71
N GLN A 219 -6.70 -18.49 7.41
CA GLN A 219 -6.74 -19.87 6.91
C GLN A 219 -6.03 -19.98 5.56
N THR A 220 -6.29 -19.06 4.63
CA THR A 220 -5.69 -19.08 3.30
C THR A 220 -4.18 -18.80 3.39
N CYS A 221 -3.76 -17.78 4.14
CA CYS A 221 -2.33 -17.50 4.33
C CYS A 221 -1.60 -18.67 4.98
N GLY A 222 -2.17 -19.25 6.04
CA GLY A 222 -1.59 -20.41 6.71
C GLY A 222 -1.46 -21.62 5.80
N LYS A 223 -2.50 -21.95 5.02
CA LYS A 223 -2.51 -23.06 4.07
C LYS A 223 -1.42 -22.94 2.99
N HIS A 224 -1.14 -21.72 2.54
CA HIS A 224 -0.19 -21.44 1.45
C HIS A 224 1.18 -20.94 1.93
N GLY A 225 1.45 -20.93 3.23
CA GLY A 225 2.74 -20.50 3.79
C GLY A 225 3.04 -19.01 3.57
N ILE A 226 2.01 -18.17 3.38
CA ILE A 226 2.18 -16.73 3.21
C ILE A 226 2.34 -16.09 4.59
N VAL A 227 3.45 -15.37 4.79
CA VAL A 227 3.70 -14.65 6.05
C VAL A 227 2.65 -13.55 6.23
N HIS A 228 2.04 -13.50 7.41
CA HIS A 228 1.00 -12.50 7.70
C HIS A 228 1.11 -11.88 9.10
N SER A 229 2.30 -11.91 9.66
CA SER A 229 2.70 -11.19 10.87
C SER A 229 3.74 -10.14 10.50
N LYS A 230 3.57 -8.91 11.00
CA LYS A 230 4.51 -7.81 10.72
C LYS A 230 5.90 -8.08 11.28
N GLU A 231 5.98 -8.79 12.41
CA GLU A 231 7.24 -9.14 13.08
C GLU A 231 8.09 -10.12 12.24
N GLN A 232 7.46 -10.91 11.39
CA GLN A 232 8.16 -11.83 10.48
C GLN A 232 8.49 -11.18 9.14
N ILE A 233 7.75 -10.14 8.74
CA ILE A 233 7.97 -9.43 7.48
C ILE A 233 9.14 -8.47 7.58
N PHE A 234 9.27 -7.75 8.69
CA PHE A 234 10.30 -6.73 8.93
C PHE A 234 11.28 -7.14 10.03
#